data_e9ad6d01e56480a94ae068aed10666f9
#
_entry.id   e9ad6d01e56480a94ae068aed10666f9
#
_cell.length_a   1.000
_cell.length_b   1.000
_cell.length_c   1.000
_cell.angle_alpha   90.00
_cell.angle_beta   90.00
_cell.angle_gamma   90.00
#
_symmetry.space_group_name_H-M   'P 1'
#
loop_
_entity.id
_entity.type
_entity.pdbx_description
1 polymer ?
#
loop_
_entity_poly.entity_id
_entity_poly.type
_entity_poly.pdbx_seq_one_letter_code
_entity_poly.pdbx_strand_id
1 'polypeptide(L)'
;MLKGNILLILMMGVCLSAFGQRKQIGEARTILKSGKNFAQAEKLMTDLLKDSANRENRRIYEIWLQSVQKQYDQANEKFYMKKQQDTVQFFSIVRRMFTIAERLDSIDARPDKKGRVSPDLRSSVSADMLGYRPNLFSGGAFYLRKADFLKAYDFFEAYIDCMRQPLFSEHHLDSTDQRIPEAAYWTTYIGYRQQNAVLTLRYHKLALRDSVKMDYTLQYVAEAWRSLKDDSMYVATLYEGFRRYPKSTYFFPHLMDRYTEKRDYDKALKVADEALAVDSLNELFLFAKSVVLLNTEQYAKSLEYSNRLIAQNPQMADAYYNAGTAYLNIALRMDSRRHKKQIKKMYQKAQEPLETYRRLAPDEKQKWGPALYRVYFNLNMGKQFDEIDKVLKK
;
A
#
# COMPACT_ATOMS: atom_id res chain seq x y z
N MET A 1 15.90 -36.20 -57.51
CA MET A 1 17.17 -35.66 -57.07
C MET A 1 17.06 -34.41 -56.20
N LEU A 2 16.06 -33.49 -56.34
CA LEU A 2 15.94 -32.28 -55.51
C LEU A 2 15.66 -32.52 -54.02
N LYS A 3 14.85 -33.52 -53.67
CA LYS A 3 14.52 -33.82 -52.24
C LYS A 3 15.70 -34.36 -51.43
N GLY A 4 16.65 -35.09 -52.07
CA GLY A 4 17.84 -35.60 -51.40
C GLY A 4 18.85 -34.49 -51.06
N ASN A 5 19.00 -33.52 -51.97
CA ASN A 5 19.94 -32.41 -51.74
C ASN A 5 19.45 -31.44 -50.65
N ILE A 6 18.13 -31.21 -50.51
CA ILE A 6 17.56 -30.37 -49.43
C ILE A 6 17.75 -31.05 -48.08
N LEU A 7 17.61 -32.37 -48.00
CA LEU A 7 17.83 -33.12 -46.76
C LEU A 7 19.30 -33.10 -46.33
N LEU A 8 20.23 -33.17 -47.29
CA LEU A 8 21.66 -33.12 -47.05
C LEU A 8 22.12 -31.74 -46.58
N ILE A 9 21.58 -30.65 -47.15
CA ILE A 9 21.86 -29.27 -46.74
C ILE A 9 21.29 -29.00 -45.34
N LEU A 10 20.09 -29.49 -45.00
CA LEU A 10 19.54 -29.40 -43.65
C LEU A 10 20.38 -30.19 -42.62
N MET A 11 20.83 -31.41 -42.97
CA MET A 11 21.72 -32.18 -42.08
C MET A 11 23.10 -31.54 -41.90
N MET A 12 23.70 -30.94 -42.91
CA MET A 12 24.94 -30.20 -42.79
C MET A 12 24.77 -28.92 -41.96
N GLY A 13 23.66 -28.18 -42.08
CA GLY A 13 23.36 -27.03 -41.27
C GLY A 13 23.22 -27.38 -39.76
N VAL A 14 22.56 -28.49 -39.45
CA VAL A 14 22.41 -28.98 -38.06
C VAL A 14 23.76 -29.46 -37.47
N CYS A 15 24.59 -30.12 -38.27
CA CYS A 15 25.93 -30.55 -37.80
C CYS A 15 26.85 -29.38 -37.55
N LEU A 16 26.84 -28.35 -38.36
CA LEU A 16 27.69 -27.15 -38.21
C LEU A 16 27.28 -26.33 -36.97
N SER A 17 25.98 -26.20 -36.72
CA SER A 17 25.46 -25.50 -35.52
C SER A 17 25.80 -26.29 -34.23
N ALA A 18 25.70 -27.61 -34.23
CA ALA A 18 26.07 -28.44 -33.08
C ALA A 18 27.60 -28.40 -32.78
N PHE A 19 28.43 -28.29 -33.80
CA PHE A 19 29.90 -28.17 -33.64
C PHE A 19 30.25 -26.77 -33.06
N GLY A 20 29.63 -25.71 -33.57
CA GLY A 20 29.76 -24.34 -33.06
C GLY A 20 29.36 -24.24 -31.60
N GLN A 21 28.22 -24.80 -31.23
CA GLN A 21 27.74 -24.88 -29.84
C GLN A 21 28.74 -25.57 -28.87
N ARG A 22 29.22 -26.75 -29.24
CA ARG A 22 30.18 -27.49 -28.41
C ARG A 22 31.48 -26.71 -28.19
N LYS A 23 31.97 -26.01 -29.22
CA LYS A 23 33.18 -25.18 -29.16
C LYS A 23 32.95 -24.00 -28.17
N GLN A 24 31.85 -23.27 -28.28
CA GLN A 24 31.54 -22.12 -27.39
C GLN A 24 31.37 -22.56 -25.94
N ILE A 25 30.68 -23.68 -25.69
CA ILE A 25 30.54 -24.29 -24.36
C ILE A 25 31.92 -24.67 -23.78
N GLY A 26 32.79 -25.28 -24.60
CA GLY A 26 34.14 -25.61 -24.21
C GLY A 26 35.01 -24.41 -23.86
N GLU A 27 34.94 -23.36 -24.67
CA GLU A 27 35.60 -22.08 -24.46
C GLU A 27 35.14 -21.41 -23.14
N ALA A 28 33.82 -21.31 -22.91
CA ALA A 28 33.29 -20.75 -21.67
C ALA A 28 33.79 -21.52 -20.42
N ARG A 29 33.84 -22.85 -20.47
CA ARG A 29 34.40 -23.68 -19.39
C ARG A 29 35.91 -23.40 -19.15
N THR A 30 36.66 -23.18 -20.21
CA THR A 30 38.08 -22.84 -20.10
C THR A 30 38.24 -21.46 -19.44
N ILE A 31 37.43 -20.49 -19.80
CA ILE A 31 37.36 -19.16 -19.16
C ILE A 31 37.07 -19.31 -17.66
N LEU A 32 36.02 -20.06 -17.29
CA LEU A 32 35.69 -20.31 -15.88
C LEU A 32 36.86 -20.90 -15.09
N LYS A 33 37.57 -21.85 -15.67
CA LYS A 33 38.77 -22.45 -15.05
C LYS A 33 39.93 -21.47 -14.94
N SER A 34 40.10 -20.56 -15.88
CA SER A 34 41.18 -19.57 -15.87
C SER A 34 41.05 -18.50 -14.75
N GLY A 35 39.87 -18.37 -14.16
CA GLY A 35 39.58 -17.38 -13.11
C GLY A 35 39.48 -15.93 -13.59
N LYS A 36 39.40 -15.67 -14.90
CA LYS A 36 39.38 -14.32 -15.49
C LYS A 36 38.29 -14.21 -16.57
N ASN A 37 37.88 -12.99 -16.87
CA ASN A 37 36.96 -12.68 -17.99
C ASN A 37 35.59 -13.39 -17.93
N PHE A 38 35.02 -13.57 -16.75
CA PHE A 38 33.74 -14.27 -16.59
C PHE A 38 32.57 -13.66 -17.38
N ALA A 39 32.59 -12.33 -17.63
CA ALA A 39 31.64 -11.67 -18.52
C ALA A 39 31.69 -12.20 -19.97
N GLN A 40 32.89 -12.63 -20.47
CA GLN A 40 33.02 -13.26 -21.78
C GLN A 40 32.37 -14.64 -21.78
N ALA A 41 32.54 -15.43 -20.71
CA ALA A 41 31.84 -16.73 -20.58
C ALA A 41 30.31 -16.58 -20.59
N GLU A 42 29.79 -15.58 -19.85
CA GLU A 42 28.36 -15.21 -19.88
C GLU A 42 27.92 -14.85 -21.29
N LYS A 43 28.69 -13.99 -22.02
CA LYS A 43 28.37 -13.59 -23.38
C LYS A 43 28.27 -14.78 -24.34
N LEU A 44 29.20 -15.72 -24.26
CA LEU A 44 29.14 -16.93 -25.08
C LEU A 44 27.87 -17.72 -24.86
N MET A 45 27.40 -17.84 -23.61
CA MET A 45 26.17 -18.56 -23.28
C MET A 45 24.93 -17.80 -23.76
N THR A 46 24.88 -16.49 -23.54
CA THR A 46 23.75 -15.68 -23.99
C THR A 46 23.67 -15.59 -25.52
N ASP A 47 24.81 -15.59 -26.22
CA ASP A 47 24.83 -15.65 -27.69
C ASP A 47 24.28 -16.99 -28.21
N LEU A 48 24.60 -18.12 -27.56
CA LEU A 48 24.02 -19.41 -27.90
C LEU A 48 22.50 -19.45 -27.71
N LEU A 49 21.95 -18.76 -26.72
CA LEU A 49 20.52 -18.72 -26.44
C LEU A 49 19.70 -17.88 -27.43
N LYS A 50 20.35 -17.13 -28.31
CA LYS A 50 19.70 -16.43 -29.45
C LYS A 50 19.10 -17.45 -30.44
N ASP A 51 19.72 -18.59 -30.58
CA ASP A 51 19.15 -19.71 -31.33
C ASP A 51 18.06 -20.42 -30.48
N SER A 52 16.87 -20.53 -31.04
CA SER A 52 15.72 -21.15 -30.37
C SER A 52 15.97 -22.63 -30.01
N ALA A 53 16.78 -23.35 -30.78
CA ALA A 53 17.15 -24.75 -30.53
C ALA A 53 17.94 -24.94 -29.22
N ASN A 54 18.59 -23.86 -28.73
CA ASN A 54 19.40 -23.87 -27.53
C ASN A 54 18.68 -23.45 -26.26
N ARG A 55 17.47 -22.87 -26.37
CA ARG A 55 16.74 -22.27 -25.24
C ARG A 55 16.35 -23.25 -24.12
N GLU A 56 16.50 -24.53 -24.36
CA GLU A 56 16.19 -25.59 -23.40
C GLU A 56 17.43 -26.46 -23.07
N ASN A 57 18.60 -26.00 -23.44
CA ASN A 57 19.83 -26.74 -23.17
C ASN A 57 20.34 -26.44 -21.75
N ARG A 58 20.08 -27.37 -20.81
CA ARG A 58 20.46 -27.28 -19.39
C ARG A 58 21.92 -26.85 -19.21
N ARG A 59 22.87 -27.43 -19.99
CA ARG A 59 24.29 -27.11 -19.86
C ARG A 59 24.65 -25.65 -20.12
N ILE A 60 23.92 -24.98 -20.99
CA ILE A 60 24.12 -23.55 -21.27
C ILE A 60 23.76 -22.74 -20.03
N TYR A 61 22.63 -23.03 -19.39
CA TYR A 61 22.21 -22.33 -18.17
C TYR A 61 23.09 -22.64 -16.96
N GLU A 62 23.59 -23.87 -16.81
CA GLU A 62 24.56 -24.22 -15.76
C GLU A 62 25.81 -23.34 -15.87
N ILE A 63 26.41 -23.26 -17.07
CA ILE A 63 27.61 -22.46 -17.30
C ILE A 63 27.31 -20.98 -17.19
N TRP A 64 26.17 -20.54 -17.65
CA TRP A 64 25.73 -19.16 -17.51
C TRP A 64 25.61 -18.77 -16.03
N LEU A 65 24.91 -19.56 -15.23
CA LEU A 65 24.78 -19.34 -13.80
C LEU A 65 26.15 -19.26 -13.12
N GLN A 66 27.04 -20.26 -13.38
CA GLN A 66 28.37 -20.24 -12.84
C GLN A 66 29.18 -19.00 -13.25
N SER A 67 29.03 -18.55 -14.50
CA SER A 67 29.69 -17.33 -14.98
C SER A 67 29.28 -16.09 -14.21
N VAL A 68 27.96 -15.97 -13.91
CA VAL A 68 27.42 -14.83 -13.18
C VAL A 68 27.71 -14.93 -11.69
N GLN A 69 27.73 -16.12 -11.09
CA GLN A 69 28.18 -16.35 -9.72
C GLN A 69 29.64 -15.91 -9.55
N LYS A 70 30.53 -16.24 -10.52
CA LYS A 70 31.93 -15.79 -10.48
C LYS A 70 32.10 -14.28 -10.64
N GLN A 71 31.24 -13.64 -11.41
CA GLN A 71 31.19 -12.16 -11.45
C GLN A 71 30.73 -11.57 -10.11
N TYR A 72 29.75 -12.22 -9.44
CA TYR A 72 29.32 -11.81 -8.11
C TYR A 72 30.50 -11.94 -7.12
N ASP A 73 31.21 -13.07 -7.10
CA ASP A 73 32.35 -13.29 -6.21
C ASP A 73 33.40 -12.17 -6.36
N GLN A 74 33.75 -11.82 -7.60
CA GLN A 74 34.69 -10.73 -7.90
C GLN A 74 34.17 -9.36 -7.44
N ALA A 75 32.90 -9.08 -7.64
CA ALA A 75 32.29 -7.82 -7.24
C ALA A 75 32.20 -7.72 -5.71
N ASN A 76 31.81 -8.80 -5.04
CA ASN A 76 31.71 -8.88 -3.59
C ASN A 76 33.08 -8.74 -2.90
N GLU A 77 34.12 -9.35 -3.46
CA GLU A 77 35.49 -9.21 -2.98
C GLU A 77 35.93 -7.74 -3.00
N LYS A 78 35.61 -6.99 -4.05
CA LYS A 78 35.91 -5.55 -4.12
C LYS A 78 35.26 -4.76 -3.01
N PHE A 79 33.98 -5.06 -2.67
CA PHE A 79 33.31 -4.44 -1.53
C PHE A 79 34.02 -4.75 -0.22
N TYR A 80 34.39 -6.01 -0.03
CA TYR A 80 35.12 -6.45 1.18
C TYR A 80 36.47 -5.73 1.34
N MET A 81 37.19 -5.54 0.24
CA MET A 81 38.46 -4.81 0.21
C MET A 81 38.30 -3.28 0.24
N LYS A 82 37.05 -2.74 0.39
CA LYS A 82 36.76 -1.31 0.33
C LYS A 82 37.22 -0.60 -0.95
N LYS A 83 37.36 -1.35 -2.04
CA LYS A 83 37.67 -0.81 -3.36
C LYS A 83 36.43 -0.22 -4.00
N GLN A 84 36.62 0.75 -4.90
CA GLN A 84 35.50 1.32 -5.65
C GLN A 84 34.78 0.23 -6.46
N GLN A 85 33.48 0.07 -6.21
CA GLN A 85 32.60 -0.89 -6.88
C GLN A 85 31.32 -0.22 -7.34
N ASP A 86 30.87 -0.53 -8.54
CA ASP A 86 29.56 -0.10 -9.04
C ASP A 86 28.46 -0.94 -8.37
N THR A 87 27.76 -0.31 -7.42
CA THR A 87 26.68 -0.94 -6.68
C THR A 87 25.48 -1.29 -7.57
N VAL A 88 25.24 -0.51 -8.63
CA VAL A 88 24.16 -0.80 -9.62
C VAL A 88 24.51 -2.07 -10.39
N GLN A 89 25.77 -2.19 -10.84
CA GLN A 89 26.25 -3.39 -11.51
C GLN A 89 26.17 -4.61 -10.58
N PHE A 90 26.57 -4.47 -9.31
CA PHE A 90 26.48 -5.54 -8.32
C PHE A 90 25.06 -6.09 -8.19
N PHE A 91 24.08 -5.22 -7.95
CA PHE A 91 22.68 -5.67 -7.84
C PHE A 91 22.14 -6.22 -9.17
N SER A 92 22.55 -5.69 -10.31
CA SER A 92 22.22 -6.28 -11.62
C SER A 92 22.72 -7.72 -11.75
N ILE A 93 23.94 -8.02 -11.25
CA ILE A 93 24.47 -9.40 -11.22
C ILE A 93 23.59 -10.28 -10.33
N VAL A 94 23.25 -9.81 -9.12
CA VAL A 94 22.38 -10.54 -8.19
C VAL A 94 21.04 -10.87 -8.85
N ARG A 95 20.38 -9.90 -9.46
CA ARG A 95 19.06 -10.13 -10.09
C ARG A 95 19.12 -11.16 -11.22
N ARG A 96 20.19 -11.09 -12.04
CA ARG A 96 20.38 -12.07 -13.10
C ARG A 96 20.60 -13.49 -12.59
N MET A 97 21.35 -13.67 -11.50
CA MET A 97 21.56 -15.00 -10.91
C MET A 97 20.23 -15.69 -10.61
N PHE A 98 19.29 -14.99 -9.96
CA PHE A 98 17.98 -15.56 -9.62
C PHE A 98 17.18 -15.91 -10.87
N THR A 99 17.12 -15.00 -11.86
CA THR A 99 16.43 -15.29 -13.12
C THR A 99 16.99 -16.52 -13.84
N ILE A 100 18.32 -16.67 -13.85
CA ILE A 100 18.99 -17.82 -14.50
C ILE A 100 18.73 -19.09 -13.71
N ALA A 101 18.83 -19.07 -12.39
CA ALA A 101 18.62 -20.21 -11.51
C ALA A 101 17.18 -20.75 -11.61
N GLU A 102 16.18 -19.87 -11.58
CA GLU A 102 14.77 -20.23 -11.76
C GLU A 102 14.51 -20.85 -13.13
N ARG A 103 15.14 -20.31 -14.19
CA ARG A 103 15.03 -20.88 -15.52
C ARG A 103 15.73 -22.23 -15.63
N LEU A 104 16.90 -22.38 -15.03
CA LEU A 104 17.62 -23.64 -14.96
C LEU A 104 16.79 -24.72 -14.28
N ASP A 105 16.21 -24.43 -13.12
CA ASP A 105 15.32 -25.33 -12.39
C ASP A 105 14.10 -25.74 -13.24
N SER A 106 13.47 -24.79 -13.94
CA SER A 106 12.35 -25.05 -14.83
C SER A 106 12.71 -26.01 -15.99
N ILE A 107 13.97 -25.98 -16.46
CA ILE A 107 14.46 -26.88 -17.52
C ILE A 107 14.80 -28.24 -16.93
N ASP A 108 15.47 -28.27 -15.79
CA ASP A 108 15.90 -29.48 -15.09
C ASP A 108 14.72 -30.31 -14.57
N ALA A 109 13.60 -29.64 -14.21
CA ALA A 109 12.37 -30.27 -13.75
C ALA A 109 11.45 -30.80 -14.88
N ARG A 110 11.91 -30.85 -16.13
CA ARG A 110 11.12 -31.42 -17.21
C ARG A 110 10.99 -32.93 -17.11
N PRO A 111 9.81 -33.49 -17.43
CA PRO A 111 9.62 -34.93 -17.45
C PRO A 111 10.61 -35.62 -18.39
N ASP A 112 11.16 -36.73 -17.96
CA ASP A 112 11.92 -37.64 -18.81
C ASP A 112 10.99 -38.33 -19.83
N LYS A 113 11.56 -39.20 -20.71
CA LYS A 113 10.81 -39.98 -21.72
C LYS A 113 9.75 -40.90 -21.10
N LYS A 114 9.78 -41.14 -19.79
CA LYS A 114 8.85 -41.97 -19.04
C LYS A 114 7.86 -41.12 -18.23
N GLY A 115 7.88 -39.78 -18.38
CA GLY A 115 7.00 -38.87 -17.68
C GLY A 115 7.43 -38.56 -16.23
N ARG A 116 8.61 -38.97 -15.78
CA ARG A 116 9.09 -38.75 -14.40
C ARG A 116 9.79 -37.41 -14.29
N VAL A 117 9.46 -36.66 -13.25
CA VAL A 117 10.09 -35.38 -12.89
C VAL A 117 11.09 -35.62 -11.77
N SER A 118 12.37 -35.43 -12.05
CA SER A 118 13.45 -35.59 -11.07
C SER A 118 14.55 -34.54 -11.36
N PRO A 119 14.42 -33.32 -10.79
CA PRO A 119 15.40 -32.27 -11.01
C PRO A 119 16.69 -32.57 -10.22
N ASP A 120 17.77 -32.89 -10.93
CA ASP A 120 19.05 -33.30 -10.34
C ASP A 120 19.79 -32.13 -9.67
N LEU A 121 19.55 -30.88 -10.17
CA LEU A 121 20.31 -29.70 -9.73
C LEU A 121 19.57 -28.88 -8.68
N ARG A 122 18.28 -29.10 -8.45
CA ARG A 122 17.42 -28.25 -7.60
C ARG A 122 18.03 -28.05 -6.20
N SER A 123 18.38 -29.13 -5.53
CA SER A 123 18.89 -29.06 -4.14
C SER A 123 20.20 -28.26 -4.04
N SER A 124 21.17 -28.52 -4.95
CA SER A 124 22.44 -27.79 -4.93
C SER A 124 22.29 -26.34 -5.33
N VAL A 125 21.51 -26.04 -6.39
CA VAL A 125 21.31 -24.67 -6.86
C VAL A 125 20.50 -23.85 -5.83
N SER A 126 19.47 -24.44 -5.21
CA SER A 126 18.70 -23.73 -4.17
C SER A 126 19.54 -23.40 -2.95
N ALA A 127 20.39 -24.33 -2.49
CA ALA A 127 21.29 -24.10 -1.37
C ALA A 127 22.25 -22.93 -1.64
N ASP A 128 22.87 -22.88 -2.83
CA ASP A 128 23.73 -21.78 -3.25
C ASP A 128 22.93 -20.45 -3.31
N MET A 129 21.77 -20.47 -3.96
CA MET A 129 20.98 -19.26 -4.16
C MET A 129 20.40 -18.68 -2.87
N LEU A 130 20.15 -19.51 -1.85
CA LEU A 130 19.76 -19.02 -0.52
C LEU A 130 20.84 -18.14 0.11
N GLY A 131 22.12 -18.44 -0.10
CA GLY A 131 23.23 -17.61 0.35
C GLY A 131 23.21 -16.20 -0.28
N TYR A 132 22.75 -16.08 -1.51
CA TYR A 132 22.67 -14.81 -2.24
C TYR A 132 21.35 -14.07 -2.00
N ARG A 133 20.30 -14.74 -1.55
CA ARG A 133 18.93 -14.18 -1.42
C ARG A 133 18.84 -12.90 -0.56
N PRO A 134 19.59 -12.72 0.55
CA PRO A 134 19.58 -11.45 1.29
C PRO A 134 19.95 -10.22 0.44
N ASN A 135 20.73 -10.41 -0.65
CA ASN A 135 21.07 -9.31 -1.55
C ASN A 135 19.91 -8.83 -2.40
N LEU A 136 18.86 -9.64 -2.63
CA LEU A 136 17.62 -9.16 -3.24
C LEU A 136 16.95 -8.12 -2.33
N PHE A 137 16.81 -8.41 -1.04
CA PHE A 137 16.27 -7.45 -0.08
C PHE A 137 17.14 -6.17 -0.02
N SER A 138 18.46 -6.32 0.05
CA SER A 138 19.39 -5.19 0.07
C SER A 138 19.33 -4.35 -1.20
N GLY A 139 19.12 -4.98 -2.36
CA GLY A 139 18.89 -4.30 -3.64
C GLY A 139 17.60 -3.49 -3.63
N GLY A 140 16.51 -4.06 -3.12
CA GLY A 140 15.25 -3.35 -2.93
C GLY A 140 15.42 -2.09 -2.07
N ALA A 141 16.09 -2.23 -0.93
CA ALA A 141 16.38 -1.11 -0.03
C ALA A 141 17.33 -0.06 -0.66
N PHE A 142 18.29 -0.49 -1.47
CA PHE A 142 19.19 0.42 -2.19
C PHE A 142 18.42 1.29 -3.21
N TYR A 143 17.61 0.67 -4.06
CA TYR A 143 16.83 1.40 -5.06
C TYR A 143 15.72 2.24 -4.43
N LEU A 144 15.14 1.79 -3.32
CA LEU A 144 14.16 2.58 -2.57
C LEU A 144 14.75 3.90 -2.05
N ARG A 145 15.97 3.86 -1.48
CA ARG A 145 16.70 5.07 -1.04
C ARG A 145 17.04 6.02 -2.20
N LYS A 146 17.19 5.49 -3.41
CA LYS A 146 17.39 6.27 -4.63
C LYS A 146 16.09 6.75 -5.29
N ALA A 147 14.93 6.45 -4.69
CA ALA A 147 13.61 6.69 -5.25
C ALA A 147 13.37 6.03 -6.63
N ASP A 148 14.17 5.01 -6.99
CA ASP A 148 13.91 4.17 -8.16
C ASP A 148 12.91 3.07 -7.77
N PHE A 149 11.64 3.48 -7.67
CA PHE A 149 10.56 2.63 -7.16
C PHE A 149 10.32 1.38 -8.00
N LEU A 150 10.51 1.46 -9.32
CA LEU A 150 10.30 0.29 -10.19
C LEU A 150 11.33 -0.80 -9.90
N LYS A 151 12.61 -0.45 -9.81
CA LYS A 151 13.65 -1.42 -9.47
C LYS A 151 13.54 -1.89 -8.03
N ALA A 152 13.20 -0.99 -7.09
CA ALA A 152 12.98 -1.39 -5.71
C ALA A 152 11.87 -2.44 -5.60
N TYR A 153 10.76 -2.25 -6.31
CA TYR A 153 9.66 -3.21 -6.37
C TYR A 153 10.12 -4.56 -6.93
N ASP A 154 10.79 -4.58 -8.10
CA ASP A 154 11.30 -5.81 -8.73
C ASP A 154 12.19 -6.63 -7.79
N PHE A 155 13.04 -5.97 -7.01
CA PHE A 155 13.91 -6.63 -6.07
C PHE A 155 13.18 -7.20 -4.85
N PHE A 156 12.27 -6.44 -4.24
CA PHE A 156 11.46 -6.95 -3.13
C PHE A 156 10.50 -8.04 -3.59
N GLU A 157 9.90 -7.89 -4.77
CA GLU A 157 9.07 -8.92 -5.39
C GLU A 157 9.84 -10.21 -5.62
N ALA A 158 11.03 -10.14 -6.21
CA ALA A 158 11.89 -11.30 -6.42
C ALA A 158 12.27 -11.98 -5.08
N TYR A 159 12.50 -11.20 -4.03
CA TYR A 159 12.74 -11.73 -2.69
C TYR A 159 11.54 -12.50 -2.14
N ILE A 160 10.33 -11.96 -2.29
CA ILE A 160 9.09 -12.59 -1.86
C ILE A 160 8.79 -13.82 -2.70
N ASP A 161 8.92 -13.72 -4.03
CA ASP A 161 8.52 -14.78 -4.95
C ASP A 161 9.39 -16.03 -4.83
N CYS A 162 10.62 -15.94 -4.27
CA CYS A 162 11.40 -17.12 -3.92
C CYS A 162 10.59 -18.16 -3.12
N MET A 163 9.67 -17.72 -2.25
CA MET A 163 8.82 -18.65 -1.47
C MET A 163 7.82 -19.46 -2.32
N ARG A 164 7.58 -19.02 -3.57
CA ARG A 164 6.63 -19.65 -4.51
C ARG A 164 7.33 -20.41 -5.62
N GLN A 165 8.62 -20.16 -5.81
CA GLN A 165 9.40 -20.82 -6.85
C GLN A 165 9.67 -22.28 -6.50
N PRO A 166 9.43 -23.24 -7.45
CA PRO A 166 9.74 -24.65 -7.22
C PRO A 166 11.18 -24.90 -6.78
N LEU A 167 12.12 -24.08 -7.25
CA LEU A 167 13.52 -24.12 -6.85
C LEU A 167 13.71 -24.11 -5.32
N PHE A 168 12.89 -23.36 -4.58
CA PHE A 168 13.01 -23.18 -3.13
C PHE A 168 11.95 -23.95 -2.32
N SER A 169 11.20 -24.85 -2.94
CA SER A 169 10.07 -25.56 -2.29
C SER A 169 10.45 -26.32 -1.01
N GLU A 170 11.67 -26.87 -0.94
CA GLU A 170 12.15 -27.64 0.22
C GLU A 170 12.52 -26.75 1.42
N HIS A 171 12.63 -25.43 1.24
CA HIS A 171 13.10 -24.52 2.28
C HIS A 171 11.97 -23.86 3.08
N HIS A 172 10.71 -24.05 2.68
CA HIS A 172 9.52 -23.55 3.39
C HIS A 172 9.63 -22.07 3.78
N LEU A 173 10.09 -21.22 2.85
CA LEU A 173 10.38 -19.80 3.09
C LEU A 173 9.18 -18.99 3.61
N ASP A 174 7.96 -19.42 3.28
CA ASP A 174 6.72 -18.82 3.74
C ASP A 174 6.55 -18.84 5.27
N SER A 175 7.14 -19.84 5.94
CA SER A 175 7.09 -20.03 7.38
C SER A 175 8.42 -19.76 8.10
N THR A 176 9.54 -19.92 7.41
CA THR A 176 10.88 -19.82 8.02
C THR A 176 11.49 -18.43 7.91
N ASP A 177 11.11 -17.65 6.88
CA ASP A 177 11.68 -16.31 6.66
C ASP A 177 10.83 -15.19 7.24
N GLN A 178 11.29 -14.65 8.36
CA GLN A 178 10.64 -13.55 9.08
C GLN A 178 10.74 -12.19 8.37
N ARG A 179 11.54 -12.06 7.30
CA ARG A 179 11.68 -10.81 6.53
C ARG A 179 10.68 -10.67 5.39
N ILE A 180 9.97 -11.74 5.03
CA ILE A 180 8.94 -11.67 3.99
C ILE A 180 7.88 -10.61 4.28
N PRO A 181 7.33 -10.49 5.51
CA PRO A 181 6.36 -9.43 5.82
C PRO A 181 6.93 -8.02 5.60
N GLU A 182 8.19 -7.78 5.94
CA GLU A 182 8.83 -6.48 5.72
C GLU A 182 9.04 -6.21 4.22
N ALA A 183 9.48 -7.18 3.43
CA ALA A 183 9.59 -7.03 1.97
C ALA A 183 8.21 -6.74 1.34
N ALA A 184 7.16 -7.42 1.81
CA ALA A 184 5.79 -7.20 1.38
C ALA A 184 5.26 -5.82 1.78
N TYR A 185 5.62 -5.30 2.95
CA TYR A 185 5.33 -3.91 3.33
C TYR A 185 5.93 -2.93 2.32
N TRP A 186 7.20 -3.11 1.96
CA TRP A 186 7.86 -2.22 1.01
C TRP A 186 7.23 -2.28 -0.39
N THR A 187 6.83 -3.46 -0.87
CA THR A 187 6.08 -3.55 -2.14
C THR A 187 4.73 -2.84 -2.06
N THR A 188 3.99 -2.99 -0.95
CA THR A 188 2.72 -2.30 -0.70
C THR A 188 2.91 -0.78 -0.66
N TYR A 189 3.92 -0.30 0.06
CA TYR A 189 4.28 1.12 0.12
C TYR A 189 4.65 1.69 -1.26
N ILE A 190 5.47 0.96 -2.04
CA ILE A 190 5.87 1.40 -3.38
C ILE A 190 4.64 1.48 -4.30
N GLY A 191 3.76 0.48 -4.27
CA GLY A 191 2.51 0.51 -5.02
C GLY A 191 1.66 1.74 -4.68
N TYR A 192 1.50 2.05 -3.39
CA TYR A 192 0.82 3.24 -2.90
C TYR A 192 1.48 4.54 -3.42
N ARG A 193 2.81 4.66 -3.29
CA ARG A 193 3.57 5.83 -3.79
C ARG A 193 3.46 6.03 -5.29
N GLN A 194 3.30 4.95 -6.05
CA GLN A 194 3.08 4.97 -7.50
C GLN A 194 1.59 5.12 -7.88
N GLN A 195 0.70 5.29 -6.91
CA GLN A 195 -0.75 5.36 -7.12
C GLN A 195 -1.30 4.15 -7.91
N ASN A 196 -0.66 3.00 -7.73
CA ASN A 196 -1.04 1.76 -8.40
C ASN A 196 -1.68 0.78 -7.39
N ALA A 197 -3.00 0.77 -7.36
CA ALA A 197 -3.76 -0.07 -6.43
C ALA A 197 -3.48 -1.57 -6.60
N VAL A 198 -3.26 -2.04 -7.84
CA VAL A 198 -2.98 -3.46 -8.12
C VAL A 198 -1.64 -3.86 -7.47
N LEU A 199 -0.60 -3.06 -7.64
CA LEU A 199 0.69 -3.31 -7.02
C LEU A 199 0.61 -3.17 -5.49
N THR A 200 -0.15 -2.19 -4.97
CA THR A 200 -0.37 -2.02 -3.53
C THR A 200 -0.98 -3.27 -2.91
N LEU A 201 -1.97 -3.87 -3.59
CA LEU A 201 -2.71 -5.01 -3.06
C LEU A 201 -2.06 -6.37 -3.31
N ARG A 202 -1.05 -6.46 -4.16
CA ARG A 202 -0.50 -7.75 -4.60
C ARG A 202 0.04 -8.60 -3.44
N TYR A 203 0.74 -8.01 -2.51
CA TYR A 203 1.35 -8.70 -1.36
C TYR A 203 0.83 -8.19 -0.01
N HIS A 204 -0.25 -7.39 0.03
CA HIS A 204 -0.74 -6.75 1.25
C HIS A 204 -1.05 -7.73 2.39
N LYS A 205 -1.56 -8.95 2.08
CA LYS A 205 -1.83 -9.97 3.11
C LYS A 205 -0.56 -10.44 3.82
N LEU A 206 0.56 -10.49 3.11
CA LEU A 206 1.86 -10.77 3.72
C LEU A 206 2.36 -9.58 4.52
N ALA A 207 2.21 -8.36 3.99
CA ALA A 207 2.59 -7.12 4.65
C ALA A 207 1.85 -6.92 5.99
N LEU A 208 0.59 -7.32 6.08
CA LEU A 208 -0.21 -7.29 7.32
C LEU A 208 0.28 -8.27 8.40
N ARG A 209 1.24 -9.14 8.11
CA ARG A 209 1.92 -9.97 9.12
C ARG A 209 3.00 -9.20 9.87
N ASP A 210 3.47 -8.06 9.37
CA ASP A 210 4.38 -7.15 10.07
C ASP A 210 3.58 -6.29 11.06
N SER A 211 3.56 -6.68 12.32
CA SER A 211 2.81 -5.98 13.39
C SER A 211 3.31 -4.55 13.64
N VAL A 212 4.57 -4.26 13.35
CA VAL A 212 5.18 -2.93 13.57
C VAL A 212 4.68 -1.91 12.55
N LYS A 213 4.43 -2.36 11.31
CA LYS A 213 4.05 -1.49 10.19
C LYS A 213 2.60 -1.70 9.74
N MET A 214 1.82 -2.45 10.52
CA MET A 214 0.46 -2.84 10.14
C MET A 214 -0.48 -1.65 9.99
N ASP A 215 -0.37 -0.62 10.83
CA ASP A 215 -1.20 0.59 10.74
C ASP A 215 -1.00 1.32 9.41
N TYR A 216 0.25 1.53 8.99
CA TYR A 216 0.56 2.12 7.67
C TYR A 216 0.11 1.21 6.53
N THR A 217 0.31 -0.11 6.67
CA THR A 217 -0.15 -1.07 5.66
C THR A 217 -1.65 -0.97 5.45
N LEU A 218 -2.44 -0.92 6.55
CA LEU A 218 -3.90 -0.76 6.46
C LEU A 218 -4.30 0.56 5.82
N GLN A 219 -3.58 1.66 6.08
CA GLN A 219 -3.82 2.94 5.42
C GLN A 219 -3.60 2.83 3.90
N TYR A 220 -2.48 2.26 3.46
CA TYR A 220 -2.19 2.09 2.02
C TYR A 220 -3.20 1.17 1.32
N VAL A 221 -3.62 0.10 2.00
CA VAL A 221 -4.64 -0.84 1.51
C VAL A 221 -5.99 -0.15 1.39
N ALA A 222 -6.39 0.66 2.38
CA ALA A 222 -7.63 1.44 2.32
C ALA A 222 -7.61 2.39 1.12
N GLU A 223 -6.53 3.15 0.92
CA GLU A 223 -6.40 4.05 -0.22
C GLU A 223 -6.45 3.30 -1.57
N ALA A 224 -5.89 2.10 -1.64
CA ALA A 224 -5.96 1.27 -2.85
C ALA A 224 -7.41 0.85 -3.14
N TRP A 225 -8.17 0.39 -2.14
CA TRP A 225 -9.58 0.06 -2.31
C TRP A 225 -10.44 1.27 -2.68
N ARG A 226 -10.14 2.44 -2.07
CA ARG A 226 -10.80 3.70 -2.43
C ARG A 226 -10.58 4.04 -3.90
N SER A 227 -9.34 3.91 -4.40
CA SER A 227 -9.01 4.20 -5.80
C SER A 227 -9.67 3.24 -6.79
N LEU A 228 -9.84 1.97 -6.39
CA LEU A 228 -10.59 0.96 -7.15
C LEU A 228 -12.11 1.13 -7.05
N LYS A 229 -12.58 2.06 -6.22
CA LYS A 229 -14.01 2.28 -5.93
C LYS A 229 -14.70 1.06 -5.29
N ASP A 230 -13.95 0.17 -4.67
CA ASP A 230 -14.49 -0.91 -3.86
C ASP A 230 -14.79 -0.40 -2.45
N ASP A 231 -15.99 0.16 -2.31
CA ASP A 231 -16.46 0.76 -1.08
C ASP A 231 -16.57 -0.24 0.08
N SER A 232 -16.94 -1.47 -0.22
CA SER A 232 -17.08 -2.52 0.79
C SER A 232 -15.72 -2.85 1.43
N MET A 233 -14.70 -3.07 0.60
CA MET A 233 -13.35 -3.35 1.07
C MET A 233 -12.69 -2.13 1.71
N TYR A 234 -12.96 -0.93 1.21
CA TYR A 234 -12.51 0.33 1.80
C TYR A 234 -13.00 0.46 3.24
N VAL A 235 -14.32 0.39 3.45
CA VAL A 235 -14.94 0.51 4.78
C VAL A 235 -14.49 -0.61 5.72
N ALA A 236 -14.41 -1.86 5.22
CA ALA A 236 -13.93 -2.99 6.02
C ALA A 236 -12.50 -2.78 6.50
N THR A 237 -11.62 -2.27 5.62
CA THR A 237 -10.21 -1.99 5.97
C THR A 237 -10.10 -0.84 6.97
N LEU A 238 -10.87 0.23 6.79
CA LEU A 238 -10.92 1.34 7.75
C LEU A 238 -11.40 0.88 9.12
N TYR A 239 -12.43 0.04 9.16
CA TYR A 239 -12.98 -0.48 10.43
C TYR A 239 -12.00 -1.42 11.12
N GLU A 240 -11.28 -2.28 10.38
CA GLU A 240 -10.20 -3.10 10.95
C GLU A 240 -9.10 -2.21 11.54
N GLY A 241 -8.68 -1.18 10.79
CA GLY A 241 -7.68 -0.21 11.23
C GLY A 241 -8.13 0.53 12.49
N PHE A 242 -9.36 1.01 12.54
CA PHE A 242 -9.93 1.66 13.73
C PHE A 242 -9.94 0.74 14.96
N ARG A 243 -10.38 -0.50 14.82
CA ARG A 243 -10.41 -1.46 15.93
C ARG A 243 -9.03 -1.78 16.50
N ARG A 244 -8.01 -1.85 15.65
CA ARG A 244 -6.62 -2.13 16.06
C ARG A 244 -5.90 -0.88 16.58
N TYR A 245 -6.18 0.25 15.97
CA TYR A 245 -5.51 1.53 16.21
C TYR A 245 -6.54 2.65 16.42
N PRO A 246 -7.36 2.58 17.50
CA PRO A 246 -8.48 3.53 17.71
C PRO A 246 -8.03 4.98 17.89
N LYS A 247 -6.77 5.20 18.28
CA LYS A 247 -6.16 6.55 18.41
C LYS A 247 -5.49 7.04 17.13
N SER A 248 -5.52 6.26 16.05
CA SER A 248 -5.00 6.71 14.75
C SER A 248 -5.84 7.86 14.21
N THR A 249 -5.16 8.91 13.76
CA THR A 249 -5.81 10.08 13.15
C THR A 249 -6.36 9.81 11.73
N TYR A 250 -6.13 8.60 11.21
CA TYR A 250 -6.56 8.23 9.86
C TYR A 250 -7.91 7.48 9.85
N PHE A 251 -8.04 6.39 10.58
CA PHE A 251 -9.15 5.43 10.36
C PHE A 251 -10.51 5.97 10.79
N PHE A 252 -10.60 6.50 12.02
CA PHE A 252 -11.87 6.98 12.56
C PHE A 252 -12.48 8.11 11.73
N PRO A 253 -11.75 9.19 11.38
CA PRO A 253 -12.32 10.26 10.56
C PRO A 253 -12.84 9.75 9.21
N HIS A 254 -12.06 8.93 8.50
CA HIS A 254 -12.47 8.41 7.20
C HIS A 254 -13.70 7.49 7.26
N LEU A 255 -13.85 6.72 8.36
CA LEU A 255 -15.09 5.95 8.61
C LEU A 255 -16.29 6.87 8.83
N MET A 256 -16.14 7.89 9.67
CA MET A 256 -17.21 8.83 9.98
C MET A 256 -17.64 9.61 8.74
N ASP A 257 -16.67 10.10 7.96
CA ASP A 257 -16.92 10.76 6.68
C ASP A 257 -17.70 9.85 5.74
N ARG A 258 -17.25 8.60 5.59
CA ARG A 258 -17.88 7.64 4.67
C ARG A 258 -19.31 7.28 5.06
N TYR A 259 -19.57 7.02 6.35
CA TYR A 259 -20.93 6.74 6.82
C TYR A 259 -21.84 7.98 6.72
N THR A 260 -21.30 9.18 6.98
CA THR A 260 -22.04 10.43 6.88
C THR A 260 -22.41 10.76 5.42
N GLU A 261 -21.47 10.61 4.48
CA GLU A 261 -21.73 10.76 3.04
C GLU A 261 -22.86 9.83 2.56
N LYS A 262 -22.85 8.59 3.04
CA LYS A 262 -23.87 7.57 2.73
C LYS A 262 -25.16 7.74 3.52
N ARG A 263 -25.20 8.66 4.48
CA ARG A 263 -26.29 8.84 5.46
C ARG A 263 -26.57 7.57 6.28
N ASP A 264 -25.58 6.71 6.43
CA ASP A 264 -25.64 5.50 7.29
C ASP A 264 -25.35 5.89 8.74
N TYR A 265 -26.25 6.68 9.29
CA TYR A 265 -26.06 7.27 10.62
C TYR A 265 -26.07 6.23 11.75
N ASP A 266 -26.73 5.10 11.55
CA ASP A 266 -26.73 4.01 12.55
C ASP A 266 -25.31 3.44 12.72
N LYS A 267 -24.62 3.20 11.62
CA LYS A 267 -23.22 2.76 11.68
C LYS A 267 -22.30 3.86 12.19
N ALA A 268 -22.52 5.10 11.78
CA ALA A 268 -21.77 6.25 12.30
C ALA A 268 -21.91 6.38 13.82
N LEU A 269 -23.14 6.25 14.37
CA LEU A 269 -23.39 6.27 15.81
C LEU A 269 -22.68 5.13 16.53
N LYS A 270 -22.77 3.92 15.99
CA LYS A 270 -22.10 2.75 16.56
C LYS A 270 -20.60 2.94 16.67
N VAL A 271 -19.97 3.38 15.58
CA VAL A 271 -18.50 3.64 15.56
C VAL A 271 -18.11 4.77 16.53
N ALA A 272 -18.93 5.82 16.61
CA ALA A 272 -18.69 6.91 17.57
C ALA A 272 -18.84 6.44 19.03
N ASP A 273 -19.76 5.50 19.33
CA ASP A 273 -19.90 4.89 20.65
C ASP A 273 -18.72 3.99 20.99
N GLU A 274 -18.27 3.16 20.04
CA GLU A 274 -17.06 2.34 20.19
C GLU A 274 -15.82 3.21 20.46
N ALA A 275 -15.69 4.33 19.75
CA ALA A 275 -14.59 5.27 19.93
C ALA A 275 -14.62 5.93 21.32
N LEU A 276 -15.78 6.39 21.78
CA LEU A 276 -15.95 6.99 23.12
C LEU A 276 -15.79 5.98 24.26
N ALA A 277 -16.01 4.69 24.01
CA ALA A 277 -15.71 3.65 24.96
C ALA A 277 -14.19 3.45 25.17
N VAL A 278 -13.39 3.74 24.14
CA VAL A 278 -11.92 3.70 24.23
C VAL A 278 -11.35 4.96 24.90
N ASP A 279 -11.89 6.12 24.53
CA ASP A 279 -11.44 7.42 25.06
C ASP A 279 -12.64 8.39 25.15
N SER A 280 -13.28 8.41 26.31
CA SER A 280 -14.50 9.19 26.56
C SER A 280 -14.31 10.69 26.55
N LEU A 281 -13.06 11.18 26.61
CA LEU A 281 -12.70 12.60 26.63
C LEU A 281 -12.08 13.08 25.31
N ASN A 282 -11.95 12.21 24.32
CA ASN A 282 -11.37 12.58 23.03
C ASN A 282 -12.27 13.57 22.28
N GLU A 283 -11.76 14.77 22.00
CA GLU A 283 -12.51 15.85 21.35
C GLU A 283 -13.06 15.46 19.98
N LEU A 284 -12.27 14.73 19.18
CA LEU A 284 -12.69 14.27 17.86
C LEU A 284 -13.89 13.29 17.95
N PHE A 285 -13.85 12.36 18.92
CA PHE A 285 -14.94 11.39 19.10
C PHE A 285 -16.21 12.05 19.63
N LEU A 286 -16.08 12.97 20.59
CA LEU A 286 -17.20 13.76 21.10
C LEU A 286 -17.81 14.62 19.99
N PHE A 287 -16.98 15.28 19.19
CA PHE A 287 -17.44 16.09 18.05
C PHE A 287 -18.19 15.27 17.02
N ALA A 288 -17.58 14.16 16.55
CA ALA A 288 -18.24 13.27 15.60
C ALA A 288 -19.61 12.78 16.11
N LYS A 289 -19.68 12.40 17.40
CA LYS A 289 -20.94 11.98 18.02
C LYS A 289 -21.97 13.11 18.03
N SER A 290 -21.56 14.33 18.38
CA SER A 290 -22.46 15.50 18.40
C SER A 290 -23.03 15.79 17.01
N VAL A 291 -22.19 15.72 15.96
CA VAL A 291 -22.60 15.93 14.56
C VAL A 291 -23.60 14.88 14.08
N VAL A 292 -23.32 13.60 14.33
CA VAL A 292 -24.23 12.53 13.89
C VAL A 292 -25.57 12.63 14.62
N LEU A 293 -25.57 12.94 15.92
CA LEU A 293 -26.79 13.16 16.70
C LEU A 293 -27.59 14.37 16.18
N LEU A 294 -26.90 15.44 15.74
CA LEU A 294 -27.54 16.60 15.13
C LEU A 294 -28.23 16.20 13.80
N ASN A 295 -27.54 15.43 12.96
CA ASN A 295 -28.07 14.98 11.67
C ASN A 295 -29.20 13.94 11.81
N THR A 296 -29.24 13.20 12.89
CA THR A 296 -30.32 12.26 13.22
C THR A 296 -31.42 12.88 14.07
N GLU A 297 -31.42 14.23 14.21
CA GLU A 297 -32.45 15.00 14.90
C GLU A 297 -32.54 14.69 16.41
N GLN A 298 -31.55 14.04 16.98
CA GLN A 298 -31.44 13.79 18.42
C GLN A 298 -30.82 15.00 19.14
N TYR A 299 -31.44 16.17 18.96
CA TYR A 299 -30.86 17.47 19.34
C TYR A 299 -30.48 17.59 20.80
N ALA A 300 -31.31 17.04 21.70
CA ALA A 300 -31.01 17.07 23.14
C ALA A 300 -29.71 16.31 23.50
N LYS A 301 -29.50 15.17 22.86
CA LYS A 301 -28.24 14.41 23.02
C LYS A 301 -27.06 15.11 22.34
N SER A 302 -27.27 15.69 21.15
CA SER A 302 -26.23 16.50 20.49
C SER A 302 -25.75 17.64 21.37
N LEU A 303 -26.67 18.35 22.07
CA LEU A 303 -26.35 19.39 23.06
C LEU A 303 -25.48 18.88 24.21
N GLU A 304 -25.75 17.68 24.72
CA GLU A 304 -24.94 17.09 25.79
C GLU A 304 -23.49 16.96 25.37
N TYR A 305 -23.20 16.39 24.19
CA TYR A 305 -21.86 16.21 23.67
C TYR A 305 -21.21 17.55 23.29
N SER A 306 -21.95 18.48 22.68
CA SER A 306 -21.46 19.82 22.35
C SER A 306 -21.06 20.59 23.62
N ASN A 307 -21.86 20.52 24.69
CA ASN A 307 -21.55 21.19 25.96
C ASN A 307 -20.32 20.56 26.64
N ARG A 308 -20.13 19.24 26.55
CA ARG A 308 -18.91 18.58 27.03
C ARG A 308 -17.67 19.12 26.31
N LEU A 309 -17.75 19.25 24.97
CA LEU A 309 -16.69 19.84 24.15
C LEU A 309 -16.36 21.28 24.55
N ILE A 310 -17.41 22.13 24.69
CA ILE A 310 -17.27 23.53 25.10
C ILE A 310 -16.59 23.64 26.47
N ALA A 311 -16.92 22.74 27.40
CA ALA A 311 -16.31 22.70 28.72
C ALA A 311 -14.83 22.28 28.68
N GLN A 312 -14.44 21.36 27.77
CA GLN A 312 -13.08 20.90 27.60
C GLN A 312 -12.21 21.91 26.81
N ASN A 313 -12.78 22.42 25.71
CA ASN A 313 -12.09 23.30 24.78
C ASN A 313 -13.00 24.51 24.41
N PRO A 314 -12.96 25.59 25.21
CA PRO A 314 -13.76 26.79 24.93
C PRO A 314 -13.38 27.53 23.64
N GLN A 315 -12.33 27.12 22.95
CA GLN A 315 -11.90 27.67 21.66
C GLN A 315 -12.40 26.85 20.46
N MET A 316 -13.06 25.73 20.69
CA MET A 316 -13.59 24.86 19.63
C MET A 316 -14.88 25.46 19.03
N ALA A 317 -14.74 26.26 17.97
CA ALA A 317 -15.83 26.98 17.34
C ALA A 317 -17.00 26.05 16.93
N ASP A 318 -16.72 24.91 16.27
CA ASP A 318 -17.75 24.01 15.77
C ASP A 318 -18.64 23.39 16.87
N ALA A 319 -18.13 23.28 18.12
CA ALA A 319 -18.95 22.83 19.24
C ALA A 319 -20.07 23.82 19.57
N TYR A 320 -19.76 25.12 19.51
CA TYR A 320 -20.76 26.17 19.67
C TYR A 320 -21.76 26.22 18.51
N TYR A 321 -21.30 25.98 17.27
CA TYR A 321 -22.18 25.89 16.14
C TYR A 321 -23.20 24.75 16.28
N ASN A 322 -22.72 23.55 16.68
CA ASN A 322 -23.60 22.40 16.90
C ASN A 322 -24.59 22.67 18.04
N ALA A 323 -24.15 23.27 19.14
CA ALA A 323 -25.04 23.62 20.26
C ALA A 323 -26.12 24.64 19.83
N GLY A 324 -25.72 25.72 19.16
CA GLY A 324 -26.64 26.74 18.68
C GLY A 324 -27.65 26.18 17.65
N THR A 325 -27.16 25.38 16.71
CA THR A 325 -28.00 24.72 15.70
C THR A 325 -28.98 23.72 16.33
N ALA A 326 -28.54 22.97 17.35
CA ALA A 326 -29.44 22.07 18.08
C ALA A 326 -30.60 22.83 18.75
N TYR A 327 -30.33 23.97 19.44
CA TYR A 327 -31.36 24.79 20.03
C TYR A 327 -32.30 25.37 18.98
N LEU A 328 -31.80 25.83 17.82
CA LEU A 328 -32.64 26.30 16.71
C LEU A 328 -33.57 25.20 16.21
N ASN A 329 -33.04 23.99 16.00
CA ASN A 329 -33.86 22.89 15.47
C ASN A 329 -34.91 22.42 16.50
N ILE A 330 -34.59 22.44 17.80
CA ILE A 330 -35.59 22.21 18.85
C ILE A 330 -36.72 23.22 18.73
N ALA A 331 -36.42 24.54 18.61
CA ALA A 331 -37.42 25.58 18.46
C ALA A 331 -38.30 25.37 17.21
N LEU A 332 -37.71 25.01 16.09
CA LEU A 332 -38.40 24.81 14.82
C LEU A 332 -39.40 23.63 14.82
N ARG A 333 -39.18 22.62 15.67
CA ARG A 333 -40.05 21.45 15.78
C ARG A 333 -41.16 21.61 16.78
N MET A 334 -41.17 22.70 17.56
CA MET A 334 -42.23 22.96 18.51
C MET A 334 -43.45 23.55 17.82
N ASP A 335 -44.64 23.14 18.26
CA ASP A 335 -45.92 23.76 17.83
C ASP A 335 -45.96 25.23 18.26
N SER A 336 -45.94 26.13 17.30
CA SER A 336 -45.89 27.57 17.51
C SER A 336 -47.12 28.13 18.25
N ARG A 337 -48.27 27.48 18.17
CA ARG A 337 -49.50 27.90 18.84
C ARG A 337 -49.49 27.53 20.34
N ARG A 338 -48.96 26.32 20.66
CA ARG A 338 -48.99 25.80 22.02
C ARG A 338 -47.75 26.14 22.84
N HIS A 339 -46.57 26.34 22.20
CA HIS A 339 -45.30 26.42 22.89
C HIS A 339 -44.54 27.76 22.68
N LYS A 340 -45.24 28.84 22.40
CA LYS A 340 -44.68 30.18 22.09
C LYS A 340 -43.57 30.63 23.07
N LYS A 341 -43.81 30.46 24.39
CA LYS A 341 -42.83 30.84 25.41
C LYS A 341 -41.58 29.95 25.39
N GLN A 342 -41.74 28.62 25.18
CA GLN A 342 -40.61 27.69 25.10
C GLN A 342 -39.79 27.91 23.84
N ILE A 343 -40.44 28.18 22.70
CA ILE A 343 -39.81 28.53 21.44
C ILE A 343 -38.89 29.74 21.61
N LYS A 344 -39.42 30.83 22.21
CA LYS A 344 -38.64 32.02 22.51
C LYS A 344 -37.44 31.71 23.40
N LYS A 345 -37.63 30.85 24.43
CA LYS A 345 -36.53 30.41 25.29
C LYS A 345 -35.47 29.64 24.53
N MET A 346 -35.84 28.81 23.54
CA MET A 346 -34.84 28.08 22.73
C MET A 346 -34.04 29.03 21.82
N TYR A 347 -34.69 30.04 21.20
CA TYR A 347 -33.97 31.06 20.46
C TYR A 347 -33.01 31.86 21.35
N GLN A 348 -33.39 32.21 22.58
CA GLN A 348 -32.52 32.85 23.54
C GLN A 348 -31.31 31.99 23.89
N LYS A 349 -31.50 30.65 24.07
CA LYS A 349 -30.41 29.70 24.30
C LYS A 349 -29.51 29.47 23.10
N ALA A 350 -30.05 29.66 21.87
CA ALA A 350 -29.27 29.54 20.64
C ALA A 350 -28.36 30.75 20.39
N GLN A 351 -28.73 31.92 20.91
CA GLN A 351 -28.07 33.19 20.65
C GLN A 351 -26.60 33.17 21.06
N GLU A 352 -26.31 32.91 22.33
CA GLU A 352 -24.93 32.96 22.89
C GLU A 352 -23.97 31.99 22.16
N PRO A 353 -24.28 30.70 21.97
CA PRO A 353 -23.42 29.82 21.21
C PRO A 353 -23.17 30.29 19.77
N LEU A 354 -24.18 30.76 19.05
CA LEU A 354 -24.01 31.24 17.68
C LEU A 354 -23.21 32.54 17.58
N GLU A 355 -23.36 33.45 18.51
CA GLU A 355 -22.52 34.65 18.61
C GLU A 355 -21.07 34.31 18.97
N THR A 356 -20.87 33.34 19.84
CA THR A 356 -19.52 32.80 20.16
C THR A 356 -18.90 32.13 18.93
N TYR A 357 -19.68 31.33 18.19
CA TYR A 357 -19.22 30.75 16.92
C TYR A 357 -18.79 31.84 15.92
N ARG A 358 -19.63 32.89 15.73
CA ARG A 358 -19.30 34.03 14.85
C ARG A 358 -17.98 34.70 15.29
N ARG A 359 -17.75 34.83 16.58
CA ARG A 359 -16.53 35.45 17.12
C ARG A 359 -15.30 34.59 16.90
N LEU A 360 -15.42 33.24 17.05
CA LEU A 360 -14.32 32.28 16.89
C LEU A 360 -14.04 31.95 15.42
N ALA A 361 -15.03 31.98 14.56
CA ALA A 361 -14.95 31.66 13.13
C ALA A 361 -15.63 32.74 12.27
N PRO A 362 -15.14 34.00 12.25
CA PRO A 362 -15.78 35.13 11.59
C PRO A 362 -15.92 34.95 10.07
N ASP A 363 -15.05 34.19 9.45
CA ASP A 363 -15.04 33.93 8.01
C ASP A 363 -16.11 32.93 7.56
N GLU A 364 -16.64 32.12 8.48
CA GLU A 364 -17.67 31.09 8.23
C GLU A 364 -19.09 31.70 8.13
N LYS A 365 -19.24 32.80 7.36
CA LYS A 365 -20.49 33.57 7.20
C LYS A 365 -21.65 32.73 6.73
N GLN A 366 -21.38 31.75 5.89
CA GLN A 366 -22.38 30.83 5.35
C GLN A 366 -23.06 29.97 6.43
N LYS A 367 -22.37 29.72 7.54
CA LYS A 367 -22.89 28.93 8.67
C LYS A 367 -23.59 29.82 9.69
N TRP A 368 -22.87 30.80 10.24
CA TRP A 368 -23.42 31.63 11.33
C TRP A 368 -24.44 32.64 10.85
N GLY A 369 -24.33 33.15 9.63
CA GLY A 369 -25.20 34.22 9.13
C GLY A 369 -26.67 33.82 9.12
N PRO A 370 -27.08 32.76 8.39
CA PRO A 370 -28.49 32.31 8.37
C PRO A 370 -29.01 31.89 9.76
N ALA A 371 -28.14 31.32 10.60
CA ALA A 371 -28.51 30.90 11.94
C ALA A 371 -28.82 32.10 12.84
N LEU A 372 -27.94 33.11 12.89
CA LEU A 372 -28.16 34.34 13.66
C LEU A 372 -29.30 35.22 13.10
N TYR A 373 -29.45 35.29 11.78
CA TYR A 373 -30.58 35.96 11.14
C TYR A 373 -31.90 35.42 11.71
N ARG A 374 -32.07 34.10 11.78
CA ARG A 374 -33.27 33.47 12.32
C ARG A 374 -33.46 33.74 13.82
N VAL A 375 -32.38 33.72 14.60
CA VAL A 375 -32.40 34.03 16.04
C VAL A 375 -32.89 35.46 16.26
N TYR A 376 -32.25 36.45 15.64
CA TYR A 376 -32.54 37.86 15.84
C TYR A 376 -33.93 38.22 15.36
N PHE A 377 -34.41 37.66 14.23
CA PHE A 377 -35.77 37.82 13.77
C PHE A 377 -36.80 37.36 14.83
N ASN A 378 -36.64 36.14 15.36
CA ASN A 378 -37.62 35.57 16.30
C ASN A 378 -37.56 36.19 17.71
N LEU A 379 -36.44 36.83 18.06
CA LEU A 379 -36.30 37.57 19.32
C LEU A 379 -36.64 39.04 19.21
N ASN A 380 -37.03 39.55 18.02
CA ASN A 380 -37.32 40.96 17.70
C ASN A 380 -36.10 41.87 17.98
N MET A 381 -34.87 41.42 17.65
CA MET A 381 -33.63 42.15 17.84
C MET A 381 -33.32 42.98 16.56
N GLY A 382 -34.07 44.02 16.29
CA GLY A 382 -34.05 44.76 15.02
C GLY A 382 -32.67 45.24 14.60
N LYS A 383 -31.87 45.84 15.50
CA LYS A 383 -30.53 46.34 15.18
C LYS A 383 -29.56 45.23 14.73
N GLN A 384 -29.54 44.12 15.45
CA GLN A 384 -28.70 42.96 15.13
C GLN A 384 -29.18 42.25 13.88
N PHE A 385 -30.53 42.18 13.69
CA PHE A 385 -31.15 41.64 12.50
C PHE A 385 -30.72 42.41 11.25
N ASP A 386 -30.80 43.77 11.28
CA ASP A 386 -30.40 44.62 10.16
C ASP A 386 -28.90 44.49 9.83
N GLU A 387 -28.06 44.29 10.84
CA GLU A 387 -26.64 44.05 10.65
C GLU A 387 -26.39 42.76 9.87
N ILE A 388 -27.03 41.66 10.31
CA ILE A 388 -26.87 40.36 9.65
C ILE A 388 -27.45 40.35 8.25
N ASP A 389 -28.59 40.97 8.04
CA ASP A 389 -29.26 41.07 6.73
C ASP A 389 -28.34 41.79 5.71
N LYS A 390 -27.64 42.85 6.14
CA LYS A 390 -26.63 43.52 5.31
C LYS A 390 -25.40 42.63 4.99
N VAL A 391 -25.01 41.77 5.91
CA VAL A 391 -23.89 40.83 5.69
C VAL A 391 -24.25 39.74 4.71
N LEU A 392 -25.52 39.25 4.75
CA LEU A 392 -25.99 38.17 3.87
C LEU A 392 -26.32 38.66 2.45
N LYS A 393 -26.60 39.97 2.26
CA LYS A 393 -26.85 40.57 0.95
C LYS A 393 -25.59 40.97 0.16
N LYS A 394 -24.44 40.94 0.79
CA LYS A 394 -23.12 41.16 0.17
C LYS A 394 -22.50 39.85 -0.29
#